data_430cc73dbb4b7466629319f46f4b01ac
#
_entry.id   430cc73dbb4b7466629319f46f4b01ac
#
_cell.length_a   1.000
_cell.length_b   1.000
_cell.length_c   1.000
_cell.angle_alpha   90.00
_cell.angle_beta   90.00
_cell.angle_gamma   90.00
#
_symmetry.space_group_name_H-M   'P 1'
#
loop_
_entity.id
_entity.type
_entity.pdbx_description
1 polymer ?
#
loop_
_entity_poly.entity_id
_entity_poly.type
_entity_poly.pdbx_seq_one_letter_code
_entity_poly.pdbx_strand_id
1 'polypeptide(L)'
;RIIDAHGADILMASAGNGVSPAMVLSVMAVESAGRDDAVSEAGAQGLMQLIPATAERFGVGDPFDPAQNIAGGVAYLAWLLDEFGGDPLLALAGYNAGEGAVRDAGGVPPYAETRAYVPKVVATWMMARELCRTPPELVSDGCVFTPIAVN
;
A
#
# COMPACT_ATOMS: atom_id res chain seq x y z
N ARG A 1 14.98 -5.34 -4.32
CA ARG A 1 15.48 -3.94 -4.35
C ARG A 1 14.65 -3.02 -3.48
N ILE A 2 13.30 -3.07 -3.56
CA ILE A 2 12.42 -2.29 -2.65
C ILE A 2 12.65 -2.74 -1.20
N ILE A 3 12.75 -4.05 -0.96
CA ILE A 3 12.98 -4.61 0.37
C ILE A 3 14.33 -4.17 0.93
N ASP A 4 15.37 -4.16 0.12
CA ASP A 4 16.70 -3.73 0.56
C ASP A 4 16.72 -2.27 0.99
N ALA A 5 16.05 -1.41 0.23
CA ALA A 5 16.02 0.02 0.51
C ALA A 5 15.00 0.41 1.59
N HIS A 6 13.85 -0.25 1.65
CA HIS A 6 12.69 0.20 2.44
C HIS A 6 12.10 -0.88 3.36
N GLY A 7 12.71 -2.06 3.43
CA GLY A 7 12.18 -3.19 4.20
C GLY A 7 11.96 -2.89 5.67
N ALA A 8 12.89 -2.18 6.31
CA ALA A 8 12.78 -1.81 7.72
C ALA A 8 11.58 -0.88 7.97
N ASP A 9 11.39 0.14 7.14
CA ASP A 9 10.28 1.07 7.25
C ASP A 9 8.93 0.38 7.00
N ILE A 10 8.90 -0.55 6.03
CA ILE A 10 7.71 -1.37 5.76
C ILE A 10 7.35 -2.22 6.97
N LEU A 11 8.32 -2.91 7.57
CA LEU A 11 8.10 -3.76 8.75
C LEU A 11 7.61 -2.96 9.95
N MET A 12 8.19 -1.80 10.21
CA MET A 12 7.78 -0.93 11.31
C MET A 12 6.35 -0.43 11.13
N ALA A 13 6.01 0.07 9.96
CA ALA A 13 4.66 0.58 9.66
C ALA A 13 3.62 -0.55 9.70
N SER A 14 3.96 -1.71 9.16
CA SER A 14 3.10 -2.90 9.18
C SER A 14 2.80 -3.37 10.60
N ALA A 15 3.81 -3.45 11.46
CA ALA A 15 3.65 -3.88 12.84
C ALA A 15 2.74 -2.93 13.63
N GLY A 16 2.81 -1.62 13.37
CA GLY A 16 1.98 -0.62 14.05
C GLY A 16 0.53 -0.57 13.57
N ASN A 17 0.21 -1.17 12.43
CA ASN A 17 -1.09 -0.99 11.77
C ASN A 17 -1.83 -2.30 11.43
N GLY A 18 -1.24 -3.44 11.67
CA GLY A 18 -1.88 -4.73 11.38
C GLY A 18 -2.11 -5.00 9.88
N VAL A 19 -1.26 -4.45 9.02
CA VAL A 19 -1.25 -4.70 7.58
C VAL A 19 -0.02 -5.53 7.24
N SER A 20 -0.20 -6.59 6.43
CA SER A 20 0.92 -7.44 6.02
C SER A 20 2.01 -6.64 5.30
N PRO A 21 3.30 -6.82 5.66
CA PRO A 21 4.40 -6.22 4.92
C PRO A 21 4.38 -6.55 3.42
N ALA A 22 3.93 -7.74 3.05
CA ALA A 22 3.80 -8.13 1.64
C ALA A 22 2.72 -7.32 0.91
N MET A 23 1.63 -6.94 1.59
CA MET A 23 0.61 -6.06 1.01
C MET A 23 1.15 -4.63 0.84
N VAL A 24 1.86 -4.10 1.82
CA VAL A 24 2.51 -2.80 1.71
C VAL A 24 3.49 -2.76 0.54
N LEU A 25 4.33 -3.80 0.43
CA LEU A 25 5.26 -3.95 -0.70
C LEU A 25 4.52 -3.95 -2.05
N SER A 26 3.38 -4.63 -2.12
CA SER A 26 2.57 -4.74 -3.34
C SER A 26 1.99 -3.39 -3.76
N VAL A 27 1.44 -2.64 -2.82
CA VAL A 27 0.92 -1.29 -3.07
C VAL A 27 2.06 -0.37 -3.54
N MET A 28 3.18 -0.38 -2.84
CA MET A 28 4.34 0.44 -3.19
C MET A 28 4.87 0.11 -4.60
N ALA A 29 4.98 -1.17 -4.93
CA ALA A 29 5.45 -1.60 -6.24
C ALA A 29 4.55 -1.08 -7.37
N VAL A 30 3.23 -1.15 -7.18
CA VAL A 30 2.25 -0.65 -8.16
C VAL A 30 2.23 0.87 -8.22
N GLU A 31 2.32 1.55 -7.07
CA GLU A 31 2.22 3.00 -7.01
C GLU A 31 3.45 3.73 -7.56
N SER A 32 4.63 3.32 -7.16
CA SER A 32 5.87 4.06 -7.47
C SER A 32 7.00 3.21 -8.04
N ALA A 33 6.85 1.88 -8.09
CA ALA A 33 7.95 0.94 -8.36
C ALA A 33 9.16 1.14 -7.42
N GLY A 34 8.91 1.64 -6.21
CA GLY A 34 9.94 1.89 -5.20
C GLY A 34 10.70 3.21 -5.38
N ARG A 35 10.18 4.15 -6.17
CA ARG A 35 10.80 5.46 -6.37
C ARG A 35 10.26 6.45 -5.35
N ASP A 36 11.14 6.94 -4.48
CA ASP A 36 10.79 7.89 -3.42
C ASP A 36 10.48 9.31 -3.94
N ASP A 37 10.90 9.65 -5.14
CA ASP A 37 10.69 10.93 -5.80
C ASP A 37 9.51 10.93 -6.79
N ALA A 38 8.74 9.85 -6.85
CA ALA A 38 7.63 9.72 -7.80
C ALA A 38 6.55 10.76 -7.58
N VAL A 39 6.09 11.39 -8.65
CA VAL A 39 4.96 12.32 -8.67
C VAL A 39 4.05 11.96 -9.83
N SER A 40 2.76 11.73 -9.57
CA SER A 40 1.77 11.45 -10.61
C SER A 40 1.21 12.74 -11.23
N GLU A 41 0.53 12.61 -12.36
CA GLU A 41 -0.19 13.74 -12.98
C GLU A 41 -1.24 14.36 -12.04
N ALA A 42 -1.88 13.54 -11.21
CA ALA A 42 -2.86 13.99 -10.23
C ALA A 42 -2.24 14.58 -8.97
N GLY A 43 -0.90 14.63 -8.87
CA GLY A 43 -0.19 15.19 -7.72
C GLY A 43 0.02 14.23 -6.55
N ALA A 44 -0.14 12.93 -6.75
CA ALA A 44 0.25 11.93 -5.76
C ALA A 44 1.77 11.86 -5.64
N GLN A 45 2.29 11.72 -4.43
CA GLN A 45 3.71 11.93 -4.13
C GLN A 45 4.30 10.74 -3.36
N GLY A 46 5.53 10.40 -3.73
CA GLY A 46 6.40 9.49 -2.99
C GLY A 46 6.10 8.01 -3.19
N LEU A 47 6.69 7.19 -2.34
CA LEU A 47 6.67 5.73 -2.44
C LEU A 47 5.28 5.12 -2.52
N MET A 48 4.35 5.58 -1.68
CA MET A 48 2.98 5.07 -1.63
C MET A 48 1.97 6.01 -2.30
N GLN A 49 2.45 7.02 -3.03
CA GLN A 49 1.64 7.93 -3.85
C GLN A 49 0.50 8.57 -3.07
N LEU A 50 0.85 9.34 -2.05
CA LEU A 50 -0.12 10.09 -1.26
C LEU A 50 -0.44 11.44 -1.92
N ILE A 51 -1.72 11.72 -2.13
CA ILE A 51 -2.13 13.08 -2.49
C ILE A 51 -1.98 13.99 -1.27
N PRO A 52 -1.75 15.31 -1.45
CA PRO A 52 -1.46 16.22 -0.34
C PRO A 52 -2.48 16.17 0.80
N ALA A 53 -3.77 16.10 0.50
CA ALA A 53 -4.82 16.01 1.53
C ALA A 53 -4.71 14.76 2.38
N THR A 54 -4.38 13.61 1.77
CA THR A 54 -4.18 12.35 2.49
C THR A 54 -2.90 12.39 3.32
N ALA A 55 -1.82 12.94 2.78
CA ALA A 55 -0.57 13.12 3.51
C ALA A 55 -0.80 13.97 4.78
N GLU A 56 -1.48 15.08 4.66
CA GLU A 56 -1.84 15.94 5.81
C GLU A 56 -2.70 15.18 6.83
N ARG A 57 -3.73 14.49 6.38
CA ARG A 57 -4.64 13.70 7.23
C ARG A 57 -3.92 12.68 8.09
N PHE A 58 -2.88 12.06 7.57
CA PHE A 58 -2.12 11.02 8.27
C PHE A 58 -0.76 11.50 8.82
N GLY A 59 -0.58 12.82 8.93
CA GLY A 59 0.56 13.41 9.63
C GLY A 59 1.89 13.33 8.87
N VAL A 60 1.84 13.23 7.55
CA VAL A 60 3.04 13.20 6.70
C VAL A 60 3.49 14.63 6.42
N GLY A 61 4.60 15.06 7.05
CA GLY A 61 5.16 16.38 6.85
C GLY A 61 5.95 16.50 5.55
N ASP A 62 6.71 15.48 5.21
CA ASP A 62 7.47 15.39 3.95
C ASP A 62 7.08 14.10 3.22
N PRO A 63 6.26 14.17 2.15
CA PRO A 63 5.83 12.98 1.41
C PRO A 63 6.94 12.32 0.60
N PHE A 64 8.09 12.96 0.46
CA PHE A 64 9.27 12.38 -0.19
C PHE A 64 10.24 11.74 0.79
N ASP A 65 10.03 11.89 2.09
CA ASP A 65 10.77 11.13 3.10
C ASP A 65 10.22 9.69 3.15
N PRO A 66 11.04 8.67 2.88
CA PRO A 66 10.56 7.29 2.79
C PRO A 66 9.81 6.81 4.05
N ALA A 67 10.38 7.03 5.23
CA ALA A 67 9.77 6.59 6.48
C ALA A 67 8.41 7.24 6.73
N GLN A 68 8.29 8.56 6.50
CA GLN A 68 7.04 9.28 6.67
C GLN A 68 5.98 8.87 5.64
N ASN A 69 6.36 8.74 4.38
CA ASN A 69 5.44 8.33 3.32
C ASN A 69 4.89 6.93 3.57
N ILE A 70 5.76 5.98 3.92
CA ILE A 70 5.35 4.59 4.21
C ILE A 70 4.44 4.56 5.43
N ALA A 71 4.79 5.25 6.51
CA ALA A 71 3.96 5.30 7.71
C ALA A 71 2.56 5.85 7.43
N GLY A 72 2.46 6.94 6.66
CA GLY A 72 1.18 7.55 6.29
C GLY A 72 0.37 6.68 5.34
N GLY A 73 1.01 6.08 4.35
CA GLY A 73 0.35 5.21 3.38
C GLY A 73 -0.21 3.94 4.03
N VAL A 74 0.55 3.33 4.94
CA VAL A 74 0.10 2.15 5.68
C VAL A 74 -1.02 2.50 6.65
N ALA A 75 -0.94 3.65 7.32
CA ALA A 75 -2.02 4.13 8.19
C ALA A 75 -3.32 4.34 7.41
N TYR A 76 -3.25 4.93 6.22
CA TYR A 76 -4.42 5.08 5.35
C TYR A 76 -4.99 3.74 4.90
N LEU A 77 -4.13 2.82 4.49
CA LEU A 77 -4.56 1.48 4.08
C LEU A 77 -5.23 0.72 5.23
N ALA A 78 -4.68 0.80 6.44
CA ALA A 78 -5.27 0.21 7.64
C ALA A 78 -6.63 0.82 7.96
N TRP A 79 -6.75 2.15 7.85
CA TRP A 79 -8.02 2.85 8.04
C TRP A 79 -9.08 2.39 7.02
N LEU A 80 -8.68 2.22 5.76
CA LEU A 80 -9.58 1.72 4.71
C LEU A 80 -10.03 0.28 4.96
N LEU A 81 -9.13 -0.58 5.40
CA LEU A 81 -9.49 -1.96 5.77
C LEU A 81 -10.51 -1.98 6.90
N ASP A 82 -10.34 -1.15 7.92
CA ASP A 82 -11.31 -1.03 9.01
C ASP A 82 -12.64 -0.48 8.51
N GLU A 83 -12.62 0.58 7.71
CA GLU A 83 -13.80 1.23 7.14
C GLU A 83 -14.66 0.26 6.31
N PHE A 84 -14.03 -0.65 5.58
CA PHE A 84 -14.70 -1.60 4.70
C PHE A 84 -14.76 -3.03 5.26
N GLY A 85 -14.73 -3.16 6.58
CA GLY A 85 -14.96 -4.44 7.26
C GLY A 85 -13.92 -5.52 6.99
N GLY A 86 -12.68 -5.13 6.66
CA GLY A 86 -11.59 -6.04 6.36
C GLY A 86 -11.54 -6.51 4.90
N ASP A 87 -12.41 -5.99 4.04
CA ASP A 87 -12.42 -6.36 2.61
C ASP A 87 -11.24 -5.69 1.87
N PRO A 88 -10.23 -6.47 1.46
CA PRO A 88 -9.05 -5.90 0.81
C PRO A 88 -9.33 -5.30 -0.56
N LEU A 89 -10.31 -5.81 -1.29
CA LEU A 89 -10.66 -5.28 -2.62
C LEU A 89 -11.26 -3.88 -2.50
N LEU A 90 -12.16 -3.67 -1.53
CA LEU A 90 -12.75 -2.37 -1.27
C LEU A 90 -11.71 -1.38 -0.70
N ALA A 91 -10.83 -1.85 0.17
CA ALA A 91 -9.75 -1.03 0.71
C ALA A 91 -8.80 -0.56 -0.40
N LEU A 92 -8.42 -1.43 -1.31
CA LEU A 92 -7.57 -1.07 -2.46
C LEU A 92 -8.28 -0.11 -3.42
N ALA A 93 -9.56 -0.35 -3.68
CA ALA A 93 -10.36 0.57 -4.48
C ALA A 93 -10.43 1.96 -3.84
N GLY A 94 -10.61 2.02 -2.52
CA GLY A 94 -10.60 3.27 -1.74
C GLY A 94 -9.24 3.95 -1.74
N TYR A 95 -8.17 3.18 -1.69
CA TYR A 95 -6.81 3.71 -1.76
C TYR A 95 -6.57 4.45 -3.08
N ASN A 96 -7.06 3.91 -4.19
CA ASN A 96 -6.91 4.50 -5.52
C ASN A 96 -7.94 5.61 -5.81
N ALA A 97 -9.22 5.36 -5.52
CA ALA A 97 -10.32 6.24 -5.91
C ALA A 97 -10.86 7.14 -4.78
N GLY A 98 -10.42 6.92 -3.55
CA GLY A 98 -10.98 7.55 -2.37
C GLY A 98 -12.16 6.75 -1.80
N GLU A 99 -12.32 6.78 -0.48
CA GLU A 99 -13.39 6.06 0.23
C GLU A 99 -14.79 6.54 -0.14
N GLY A 100 -14.95 7.82 -0.45
CA GLY A 100 -16.23 8.39 -0.87
C GLY A 100 -16.76 7.75 -2.15
N ALA A 101 -15.89 7.56 -3.14
CA ALA A 101 -16.26 6.93 -4.40
C ALA A 101 -16.69 5.46 -4.21
N VAL A 102 -16.03 4.75 -3.30
CA VAL A 102 -16.39 3.35 -2.98
C VAL A 102 -17.75 3.29 -2.29
N ARG A 103 -17.99 4.17 -1.32
CA ARG A 103 -19.30 4.25 -0.64
C ARG A 103 -20.42 4.58 -1.60
N ASP A 104 -20.23 5.57 -2.47
CA ASP A 104 -21.23 6.00 -3.44
C ASP A 104 -21.56 4.89 -4.46
N ALA A 105 -20.56 4.13 -4.88
CA ALA A 105 -20.74 3.03 -5.79
C ALA A 105 -21.28 1.75 -5.13
N GLY A 106 -21.19 1.66 -3.81
CA GLY A 106 -21.52 0.42 -3.08
C GLY A 106 -20.59 -0.75 -3.40
N GLY A 107 -19.37 -0.46 -3.82
CA GLY A 107 -18.36 -1.43 -4.25
C GLY A 107 -17.22 -0.74 -4.98
N VAL A 108 -16.50 -1.50 -5.81
CA VAL A 108 -15.44 -0.93 -6.65
C VAL A 108 -16.06 0.06 -7.65
N PRO A 109 -15.64 1.35 -7.63
CA PRO A 109 -16.20 2.33 -8.54
C PRO A 109 -15.97 1.95 -10.02
N PRO A 110 -16.87 2.36 -10.94
CA PRO A 110 -16.77 2.02 -12.36
C PRO A 110 -15.74 2.88 -13.12
N TYR A 111 -14.61 3.18 -12.47
CA TYR A 111 -13.51 3.91 -13.10
C TYR A 111 -12.53 2.92 -13.72
N ALA A 112 -12.15 3.15 -14.97
CA ALA A 112 -11.22 2.28 -15.69
C ALA A 112 -9.89 2.14 -14.91
N GLU A 113 -9.37 3.24 -14.35
CA GLU A 113 -8.16 3.23 -13.53
C GLU A 113 -8.29 2.32 -12.31
N THR A 114 -9.35 2.48 -11.53
CA THR A 114 -9.56 1.71 -10.29
C THR A 114 -9.80 0.23 -10.58
N ARG A 115 -10.57 -0.07 -11.63
CA ARG A 115 -10.81 -1.46 -12.06
C ARG A 115 -9.56 -2.16 -12.56
N ALA A 116 -8.59 -1.42 -13.08
CA ALA A 116 -7.28 -1.95 -13.44
C ALA A 116 -6.33 -2.04 -12.22
N TYR A 117 -6.40 -1.07 -11.32
CA TYR A 117 -5.54 -0.97 -10.14
C TYR A 117 -5.74 -2.13 -9.17
N VAL A 118 -6.98 -2.43 -8.80
CA VAL A 118 -7.28 -3.46 -7.80
C VAL A 118 -6.73 -4.83 -8.21
N PRO A 119 -7.02 -5.35 -9.41
CA PRO A 119 -6.44 -6.63 -9.86
C PRO A 119 -4.92 -6.61 -9.95
N LYS A 120 -4.34 -5.48 -10.32
CA LYS A 120 -2.87 -5.34 -10.44
C LYS A 120 -2.19 -5.46 -9.09
N VAL A 121 -2.74 -4.83 -8.04
CA VAL A 121 -2.21 -4.97 -6.68
C VAL A 121 -2.41 -6.40 -6.17
N VAL A 122 -3.56 -7.02 -6.40
CA VAL A 122 -3.83 -8.40 -5.99
C VAL A 122 -2.86 -9.37 -6.67
N ALA A 123 -2.61 -9.22 -7.98
CA ALA A 123 -1.64 -10.04 -8.69
C ALA A 123 -0.22 -9.86 -8.13
N THR A 124 0.16 -8.64 -7.79
CA THR A 124 1.44 -8.34 -7.16
C THR A 124 1.52 -8.96 -5.76
N TRP A 125 0.44 -8.91 -4.98
CA TRP A 125 0.32 -9.57 -3.68
C TRP A 125 0.57 -11.08 -3.79
N MET A 126 0.00 -11.74 -4.77
CA MET A 126 0.18 -13.18 -4.98
C MET A 126 1.65 -13.54 -5.21
N MET A 127 2.44 -12.65 -5.80
CA MET A 127 3.88 -12.83 -5.97
C MET A 127 4.67 -12.40 -4.72
N ALA A 128 4.32 -11.25 -4.14
CA ALA A 128 5.04 -10.69 -3.00
C ALA A 128 4.97 -11.57 -1.75
N ARG A 129 3.84 -12.23 -1.52
CA ARG A 129 3.69 -13.15 -0.38
C ARG A 129 4.70 -14.29 -0.38
N GLU A 130 5.17 -14.71 -1.54
CA GLU A 130 6.20 -15.76 -1.68
C GLU A 130 7.59 -15.29 -1.22
N LEU A 131 7.79 -13.99 -1.05
CA LEU A 131 9.02 -13.43 -0.46
C LEU A 131 9.04 -13.53 1.06
N CYS A 132 7.94 -13.87 1.68
CA CYS A 132 7.84 -14.10 3.12
C CYS A 132 8.32 -15.51 3.46
N ARG A 133 8.99 -15.65 4.61
CA ARG A 133 9.41 -16.96 5.12
C ARG A 133 8.23 -17.92 5.25
N THR A 134 7.11 -17.41 5.74
CA THR A 134 5.81 -18.09 5.72
C THR A 134 4.85 -17.19 4.95
N PRO A 135 4.37 -17.61 3.77
CA PRO A 135 3.45 -16.77 2.99
C PRO A 135 2.18 -16.43 3.78
N PRO A 136 1.82 -15.16 3.88
CA PRO A 136 0.59 -14.75 4.55
C PRO A 136 -0.63 -15.20 3.75
N GLU A 137 -1.68 -15.60 4.45
CA GLU A 137 -2.97 -15.94 3.83
C GLU A 137 -3.89 -14.71 3.78
N LEU A 138 -3.87 -13.91 4.85
CA LEU A 138 -4.66 -12.69 4.96
C LEU A 138 -3.78 -11.44 4.82
N VAL A 139 -4.37 -10.36 4.35
CA VAL A 139 -3.69 -9.06 4.23
C VAL A 139 -3.28 -8.46 5.57
N SER A 140 -3.76 -9.01 6.68
CA SER A 140 -3.40 -8.65 8.05
C SER A 140 -2.33 -9.58 8.65
N ASP A 141 -1.95 -10.66 7.99
CA ASP A 141 -0.98 -11.61 8.51
C ASP A 141 0.44 -11.04 8.46
N GLY A 142 1.27 -11.46 9.41
CA GLY A 142 2.67 -11.08 9.45
C GLY A 142 3.46 -11.62 8.24
N CYS A 143 4.59 -11.01 7.99
CA CYS A 143 5.53 -11.44 6.96
C CYS A 143 6.95 -11.10 7.39
N VAL A 144 7.80 -12.10 7.45
CA VAL A 144 9.25 -11.91 7.58
C VAL A 144 9.85 -12.18 6.21
N PHE A 145 10.40 -11.16 5.59
CA PHE A 145 11.02 -11.32 4.28
C PHE A 145 12.24 -12.24 4.34
N THR A 146 12.30 -13.20 3.43
CA THR A 146 13.45 -14.08 3.30
C THR A 146 14.58 -13.30 2.63
N PRO A 147 15.80 -13.31 3.20
CA PRO A 147 16.95 -12.69 2.54
C PRO A 147 17.17 -13.33 1.18
N ILE A 148 17.36 -12.50 0.15
CA ILE A 148 17.76 -12.98 -1.16
C ILE A 148 19.22 -13.42 -1.05
N ALA A 149 19.49 -14.71 -1.29
CA ALA A 149 20.86 -15.20 -1.35
C ALA A 149 21.56 -14.55 -2.54
N VAL A 150 22.56 -13.71 -2.27
CA VAL A 150 23.43 -13.15 -3.30
C VAL A 150 24.58 -14.15 -3.48
N ASN A 151 24.54 -14.89 -4.60
CA ASN A 151 25.65 -15.72 -5.01
C ASN A 151 26.68 -14.89 -5.77
#